data_8ecae18ea98274d689dbed7034cecfb5
#
_entry.id   8ecae18ea98274d689dbed7034cecfb5
#
_cell.length_a   1.000
_cell.length_b   1.000
_cell.length_c   1.000
_cell.angle_alpha   90.00
_cell.angle_beta   90.00
_cell.angle_gamma   90.00
#
_symmetry.space_group_name_H-M   'P 1'
#
loop_
_entity.id
_entity.type
_entity.pdbx_description
1 polymer ?
#
loop_
_entity_poly.entity_id
_entity_poly.type
_entity_poly.pdbx_seq_one_letter_code
_entity_poly.pdbx_strand_id
1 'polypeptide(L)'
;MDMIKLSNGVQMPLEGFGVFQVPDPAVCKQAVLDAVRSGYRLIDTAALYMNEEAVGAAIKEAIETGMVTREELFITTKLWTSDASYEGAKKAFERSTRKLGLDYLDMFMIHQPYGDVYGAWKAMVELYNEGKIKALGVANFYPGRFTEFAEIVEIKPHVNQIELHPFYAQHDAIDNMRQYGTVPQAWMTANAATASAVALAGCRGNAKMDDRRGTDSAS
;
A
#
# COMPACT_ATOMS: atom_id res chain seq x y z
N MET A 1 -5.69 10.80 -13.55
CA MET A 1 -4.81 10.26 -12.49
C MET A 1 -3.96 9.17 -13.10
N ASP A 2 -2.66 9.22 -12.87
CA ASP A 2 -1.76 8.18 -13.35
C ASP A 2 -1.93 6.90 -12.52
N MET A 3 -1.86 5.75 -13.19
CA MET A 3 -2.06 4.43 -12.58
C MET A 3 -0.83 3.56 -12.81
N ILE A 4 -0.57 2.65 -11.89
CA ILE A 4 0.40 1.57 -12.07
C ILE A 4 -0.33 0.23 -12.05
N LYS A 5 0.09 -0.66 -12.95
CA LYS A 5 -0.42 -2.04 -13.00
C LYS A 5 0.39 -2.92 -12.07
N LEU A 6 -0.24 -3.51 -11.09
CA LEU A 6 0.35 -4.50 -10.19
C LEU A 6 0.58 -5.84 -10.91
N SER A 7 1.40 -6.72 -10.35
CA SER A 7 1.73 -8.03 -10.93
C SER A 7 0.52 -8.95 -11.16
N ASN A 8 -0.57 -8.75 -10.41
CA ASN A 8 -1.85 -9.45 -10.61
C ASN A 8 -2.82 -8.75 -11.58
N GLY A 9 -2.40 -7.65 -12.21
CA GLY A 9 -3.21 -6.92 -13.18
C GLY A 9 -4.07 -5.79 -12.61
N VAL A 10 -4.19 -5.68 -11.29
CA VAL A 10 -4.94 -4.61 -10.62
C VAL A 10 -4.27 -3.26 -10.91
N GLN A 11 -5.09 -2.25 -11.23
CA GLN A 11 -4.64 -0.87 -11.41
C GLN A 11 -4.67 -0.14 -10.07
N MET A 12 -3.55 0.44 -9.65
CA MET A 12 -3.42 1.21 -8.42
C MET A 12 -3.04 2.66 -8.75
N PRO A 13 -3.67 3.67 -8.14
CA PRO A 13 -3.24 5.06 -8.31
C PRO A 13 -1.79 5.28 -7.91
N LEU A 14 -1.04 6.06 -8.71
CA LEU A 14 0.35 6.41 -8.41
C LEU A 14 0.50 7.29 -7.17
N GLU A 15 -0.50 8.11 -6.92
CA GLU A 15 -0.52 9.02 -5.78
C GLU A 15 -1.64 8.63 -4.83
N GLY A 16 -1.33 8.64 -3.53
CA GLY A 16 -2.27 8.32 -2.48
C GLY A 16 -2.22 9.31 -1.33
N PHE A 17 -3.27 9.33 -0.53
CA PHE A 17 -3.40 10.14 0.67
C PHE A 17 -3.41 9.23 1.91
N GLY A 18 -2.46 9.45 2.82
CA GLY A 18 -2.34 8.70 4.08
C GLY A 18 -2.79 9.51 5.29
N VAL A 19 -3.41 8.83 6.26
CA VAL A 19 -3.96 9.45 7.48
C VAL A 19 -3.19 9.07 8.76
N PHE A 20 -1.94 8.68 8.64
CA PHE A 20 -1.08 8.45 9.81
C PHE A 20 -0.94 9.74 10.64
N GLN A 21 -0.98 9.63 11.97
CA GLN A 21 -0.92 10.75 12.91
C GLN A 21 -2.08 11.77 12.80
N VAL A 22 -3.23 11.36 12.29
CA VAL A 22 -4.47 12.15 12.34
C VAL A 22 -5.46 11.46 13.29
N PRO A 23 -5.30 11.62 14.61
CA PRO A 23 -6.09 10.88 15.59
C PRO A 23 -7.49 11.46 15.83
N ASP A 24 -7.70 12.75 15.55
CA ASP A 24 -9.03 13.37 15.69
C ASP A 24 -9.96 12.89 14.59
N PRO A 25 -11.11 12.26 14.92
CA PRO A 25 -12.00 11.69 13.92
C PRO A 25 -12.61 12.73 12.97
N ALA A 26 -12.92 13.93 13.45
CA ALA A 26 -13.53 14.98 12.62
C ALA A 26 -12.50 15.54 11.64
N VAL A 27 -11.28 15.79 12.13
CA VAL A 27 -10.16 16.23 11.29
C VAL A 27 -9.79 15.15 10.25
N CYS A 28 -9.72 13.88 10.66
CA CYS A 28 -9.42 12.77 9.76
C CYS A 28 -10.49 12.65 8.65
N LYS A 29 -11.76 12.66 9.03
CA LYS A 29 -12.86 12.61 8.06
C LYS A 29 -12.79 13.76 7.07
N GLN A 30 -12.60 15.00 7.56
CA GLN A 30 -12.52 16.17 6.70
C GLN A 30 -11.32 16.10 5.74
N ALA A 31 -10.15 15.69 6.24
CA ALA A 31 -8.94 15.55 5.43
C ALA A 31 -9.11 14.53 4.29
N VAL A 32 -9.78 13.40 4.55
CA VAL A 32 -10.09 12.41 3.50
C VAL A 32 -11.07 12.99 2.47
N LEU A 33 -12.12 13.70 2.89
CA LEU A 33 -13.05 14.36 1.97
C LEU A 33 -12.34 15.40 1.09
N ASP A 34 -11.44 16.19 1.66
CA ASP A 34 -10.68 17.19 0.92
C ASP A 34 -9.69 16.55 -0.06
N ALA A 35 -9.07 15.43 0.34
CA ALA A 35 -8.23 14.63 -0.56
C ALA A 35 -9.03 14.12 -1.77
N VAL A 36 -10.22 13.54 -1.53
CA VAL A 36 -11.10 13.06 -2.61
C VAL A 36 -11.53 14.20 -3.53
N ARG A 37 -11.90 15.37 -2.98
CA ARG A 37 -12.22 16.58 -3.76
C ARG A 37 -11.05 17.07 -4.60
N SER A 38 -9.82 16.93 -4.07
CA SER A 38 -8.58 17.30 -4.76
C SER A 38 -8.14 16.30 -5.82
N GLY A 39 -8.88 15.19 -5.99
CA GLY A 39 -8.62 14.18 -7.01
C GLY A 39 -7.89 12.93 -6.53
N TYR A 40 -7.50 12.82 -5.25
CA TYR A 40 -6.95 11.57 -4.72
C TYR A 40 -7.99 10.45 -4.81
N ARG A 41 -7.52 9.24 -5.15
CA ARG A 41 -8.36 8.04 -5.24
C ARG A 41 -7.81 6.88 -4.41
N LEU A 42 -6.52 6.89 -4.05
CA LEU A 42 -5.93 5.96 -3.09
C LEU A 42 -5.93 6.61 -1.71
N ILE A 43 -6.59 5.94 -0.75
CA ILE A 43 -6.63 6.33 0.67
C ILE A 43 -5.96 5.23 1.49
N ASP A 44 -4.94 5.60 2.27
CA ASP A 44 -4.13 4.71 3.08
C ASP A 44 -4.37 4.94 4.58
N THR A 45 -4.84 3.91 5.26
CA THR A 45 -4.97 3.86 6.72
C THR A 45 -4.35 2.58 7.28
N ALA A 46 -4.54 2.31 8.57
CA ALA A 46 -4.12 1.08 9.24
C ALA A 46 -4.91 0.87 10.53
N ALA A 47 -5.04 -0.39 10.97
CA ALA A 47 -5.66 -0.71 12.26
C ALA A 47 -4.99 0.02 13.43
N LEU A 48 -3.66 0.17 13.39
CA LEU A 48 -2.88 0.90 14.39
C LEU A 48 -3.23 2.39 14.50
N TYR A 49 -3.65 3.02 13.39
CA TYR A 49 -3.91 4.47 13.38
C TYR A 49 -5.19 4.85 14.14
N MET A 50 -6.03 3.87 14.47
CA MET A 50 -7.26 4.02 15.24
C MET A 50 -8.27 5.00 14.62
N ASN A 51 -8.19 5.24 13.31
CA ASN A 51 -9.01 6.19 12.58
C ASN A 51 -9.80 5.58 11.41
N GLU A 52 -9.83 4.24 11.28
CA GLU A 52 -10.56 3.54 10.22
C GLU A 52 -12.04 3.90 10.15
N GLU A 53 -12.70 4.14 11.29
CA GLU A 53 -14.10 4.57 11.35
C GLU A 53 -14.32 5.96 10.75
N ALA A 54 -13.40 6.90 11.00
CA ALA A 54 -13.43 8.24 10.42
C ALA A 54 -13.20 8.21 8.90
N VAL A 55 -12.25 7.36 8.45
CA VAL A 55 -12.01 7.12 7.02
C VAL A 55 -13.25 6.52 6.37
N GLY A 56 -13.87 5.51 6.98
CA GLY A 56 -15.10 4.90 6.50
C GLY A 56 -16.27 5.89 6.38
N ALA A 57 -16.42 6.75 7.39
CA ALA A 57 -17.43 7.81 7.36
C ALA A 57 -17.19 8.83 6.22
N ALA A 58 -15.92 9.15 5.92
CA ALA A 58 -15.58 10.02 4.80
C ALA A 58 -15.87 9.36 3.45
N ILE A 59 -15.48 8.10 3.28
CA ILE A 59 -15.75 7.31 2.06
C ILE A 59 -17.25 7.24 1.80
N LYS A 60 -18.03 6.90 2.82
CA LYS A 60 -19.48 6.84 2.73
C LYS A 60 -20.08 8.16 2.27
N GLU A 61 -19.71 9.28 2.91
CA GLU A 61 -20.19 10.61 2.53
C GLU A 61 -19.77 10.99 1.11
N ALA A 62 -18.54 10.70 0.70
CA ALA A 62 -18.07 10.99 -0.65
C ALA A 62 -18.86 10.25 -1.72
N ILE A 63 -19.27 8.99 -1.44
CA ILE A 63 -20.10 8.18 -2.34
C ILE A 63 -21.56 8.70 -2.33
N GLU A 64 -22.15 8.91 -1.16
CA GLU A 64 -23.56 9.38 -1.02
C GLU A 64 -23.79 10.75 -1.65
N THR A 65 -22.77 11.62 -1.64
CA THR A 65 -22.84 12.95 -2.26
C THR A 65 -22.46 12.95 -3.74
N GLY A 66 -22.11 11.79 -4.32
CA GLY A 66 -21.77 11.66 -5.74
C GLY A 66 -20.40 12.24 -6.11
N MET A 67 -19.50 12.45 -5.15
CA MET A 67 -18.14 12.89 -5.44
C MET A 67 -17.33 11.81 -6.17
N VAL A 68 -17.54 10.56 -5.78
CA VAL A 68 -16.88 9.38 -6.35
C VAL A 68 -17.80 8.17 -6.23
N THR A 69 -17.52 7.10 -7.01
CA THR A 69 -18.07 5.76 -6.77
C THR A 69 -17.10 4.94 -5.94
N ARG A 70 -17.56 3.80 -5.38
CA ARG A 70 -16.68 2.88 -4.64
C ARG A 70 -15.57 2.30 -5.52
N GLU A 71 -15.87 2.05 -6.78
CA GLU A 71 -14.97 1.45 -7.77
C GLU A 71 -13.85 2.41 -8.19
N GLU A 72 -14.06 3.70 -8.08
CA GLU A 72 -13.02 4.71 -8.34
C GLU A 72 -12.01 4.83 -7.20
N LEU A 73 -12.38 4.35 -5.99
CA LEU A 73 -11.50 4.42 -4.82
C LEU A 73 -10.64 3.16 -4.69
N PHE A 74 -9.40 3.37 -4.27
CA PHE A 74 -8.45 2.34 -3.89
C PHE A 74 -8.14 2.48 -2.38
N ILE A 75 -8.73 1.60 -1.58
CA ILE A 75 -8.65 1.69 -0.12
C ILE A 75 -7.67 0.67 0.43
N THR A 76 -6.65 1.17 1.15
CA THR A 76 -5.62 0.38 1.81
C THR A 76 -5.77 0.46 3.32
N THR A 77 -5.75 -0.68 3.99
CA THR A 77 -5.51 -0.77 5.43
C THR A 77 -4.50 -1.87 5.76
N LYS A 78 -4.04 -1.92 7.02
CA LYS A 78 -2.91 -2.76 7.41
C LYS A 78 -3.20 -3.54 8.69
N LEU A 79 -2.81 -4.82 8.66
CA LEU A 79 -2.81 -5.73 9.80
C LEU A 79 -1.72 -5.34 10.80
N TRP A 80 -2.07 -5.11 12.06
CA TRP A 80 -1.07 -4.82 13.08
C TRP A 80 -0.45 -6.10 13.66
N THR A 81 0.72 -5.96 14.25
CA THR A 81 1.53 -7.10 14.76
C THR A 81 0.83 -7.95 15.82
N SER A 82 -0.04 -7.36 16.64
CA SER A 82 -0.81 -8.11 17.63
C SER A 82 -1.78 -9.14 17.04
N ASP A 83 -2.18 -8.92 15.79
CA ASP A 83 -3.07 -9.80 15.05
C ASP A 83 -2.32 -10.66 14.01
N ALA A 84 -0.98 -10.61 13.99
CA ALA A 84 -0.16 -11.35 13.03
C ALA A 84 -0.16 -12.86 13.35
N SER A 85 -1.21 -13.53 12.92
CA SER A 85 -1.42 -14.96 12.92
C SER A 85 -2.52 -15.32 11.91
N TYR A 86 -2.68 -16.59 11.59
CA TYR A 86 -3.73 -17.05 10.67
C TYR A 86 -5.14 -16.59 11.10
N GLU A 87 -5.53 -16.91 12.33
CA GLU A 87 -6.84 -16.54 12.88
C GLU A 87 -6.95 -15.03 13.16
N GLY A 88 -5.85 -14.43 13.61
CA GLY A 88 -5.78 -12.99 13.88
C GLY A 88 -6.00 -12.16 12.63
N ALA A 89 -5.42 -12.55 11.49
CA ALA A 89 -5.56 -11.84 10.23
C ALA A 89 -7.01 -11.86 9.71
N LYS A 90 -7.71 -12.98 9.82
CA LYS A 90 -9.14 -13.08 9.46
C LYS A 90 -10.00 -12.16 10.33
N LYS A 91 -9.81 -12.21 11.64
CA LYS A 91 -10.54 -11.32 12.59
C LYS A 91 -10.21 -9.84 12.37
N ALA A 92 -8.95 -9.53 12.07
CA ALA A 92 -8.53 -8.17 11.79
C ALA A 92 -9.15 -7.65 10.49
N PHE A 93 -9.19 -8.45 9.44
CA PHE A 93 -9.88 -8.12 8.19
C PHE A 93 -11.36 -7.78 8.43
N GLU A 94 -12.10 -8.65 9.12
CA GLU A 94 -13.52 -8.42 9.45
C GLU A 94 -13.73 -7.17 10.31
N ARG A 95 -12.80 -6.89 11.23
CA ARG A 95 -12.85 -5.69 12.07
C ARG A 95 -12.60 -4.43 11.25
N SER A 96 -11.59 -4.44 10.37
CA SER A 96 -11.23 -3.30 9.53
C SER A 96 -12.32 -3.00 8.50
N THR A 97 -12.84 -4.01 7.79
CA THR A 97 -13.93 -3.82 6.81
C THR A 97 -15.19 -3.28 7.47
N ARG A 98 -15.56 -3.78 8.65
CA ARG A 98 -16.70 -3.25 9.42
C ARG A 98 -16.50 -1.78 9.82
N LYS A 99 -15.30 -1.38 10.30
CA LYS A 99 -14.98 -0.01 10.66
C LYS A 99 -14.99 0.93 9.47
N LEU A 100 -14.46 0.46 8.34
CA LEU A 100 -14.44 1.20 7.08
C LEU A 100 -15.83 1.22 6.39
N GLY A 101 -16.76 0.33 6.79
CA GLY A 101 -18.06 0.18 6.14
C GLY A 101 -17.96 -0.37 4.72
N LEU A 102 -17.02 -1.30 4.46
CA LEU A 102 -16.70 -1.84 3.14
C LEU A 102 -16.89 -3.35 3.08
N ASP A 103 -17.35 -3.86 1.94
CA ASP A 103 -17.50 -5.29 1.67
C ASP A 103 -16.17 -5.93 1.21
N TYR A 104 -15.27 -5.15 0.63
CA TYR A 104 -13.95 -5.58 0.17
C TYR A 104 -12.89 -4.48 0.36
N LEU A 105 -11.62 -4.88 0.40
CA LEU A 105 -10.47 -3.98 0.40
C LEU A 105 -9.77 -4.03 -0.97
N ASP A 106 -9.31 -2.88 -1.45
CA ASP A 106 -8.47 -2.85 -2.64
C ASP A 106 -7.06 -3.34 -2.32
N MET A 107 -6.56 -3.05 -1.12
CA MET A 107 -5.31 -3.62 -0.61
C MET A 107 -5.39 -3.88 0.90
N PHE A 108 -4.89 -5.05 1.30
CA PHE A 108 -4.64 -5.37 2.70
C PHE A 108 -3.17 -5.74 2.87
N MET A 109 -2.50 -5.13 3.87
CA MET A 109 -1.05 -5.25 4.05
C MET A 109 -0.70 -5.78 5.43
N ILE A 110 0.37 -6.56 5.55
CA ILE A 110 1.05 -6.78 6.83
C ILE A 110 1.84 -5.51 7.15
N HIS A 111 1.56 -4.86 8.29
CA HIS A 111 2.12 -3.55 8.62
C HIS A 111 3.59 -3.58 9.01
N GLN A 112 4.02 -4.66 9.69
CA GLN A 112 5.38 -4.85 10.18
C GLN A 112 5.82 -6.31 10.03
N PRO A 113 7.11 -6.60 9.82
CA PRO A 113 7.62 -7.94 9.61
C PRO A 113 7.75 -8.78 10.91
N TYR A 114 6.82 -8.61 11.86
CA TYR A 114 6.87 -9.25 13.18
C TYR A 114 5.66 -10.14 13.43
N GLY A 115 5.82 -11.14 14.31
CA GLY A 115 4.81 -12.14 14.62
C GLY A 115 4.78 -13.28 13.61
N ASP A 116 3.68 -14.03 13.57
CA ASP A 116 3.48 -15.10 12.58
C ASP A 116 3.00 -14.51 11.23
N VAL A 117 3.92 -13.85 10.53
CA VAL A 117 3.63 -13.24 9.22
C VAL A 117 3.25 -14.28 8.15
N TYR A 118 3.73 -15.51 8.26
CA TYR A 118 3.42 -16.56 7.29
C TYR A 118 2.00 -17.11 7.49
N GLY A 119 1.58 -17.33 8.74
CA GLY A 119 0.19 -17.68 9.05
C GLY A 119 -0.77 -16.55 8.66
N ALA A 120 -0.43 -15.31 8.97
CA ALA A 120 -1.21 -14.15 8.56
C ALA A 120 -1.32 -14.05 7.03
N TRP A 121 -0.21 -14.22 6.31
CA TRP A 121 -0.21 -14.17 4.84
C TRP A 121 -1.08 -15.26 4.24
N LYS A 122 -1.02 -16.48 4.76
CA LYS A 122 -1.89 -17.59 4.32
C LYS A 122 -3.37 -17.21 4.43
N ALA A 123 -3.79 -16.65 5.55
CA ALA A 123 -5.16 -16.18 5.75
C ALA A 123 -5.54 -15.06 4.76
N MET A 124 -4.61 -14.12 4.51
CA MET A 124 -4.82 -13.04 3.56
C MET A 124 -4.92 -13.56 2.11
N VAL A 125 -4.16 -14.58 1.74
CA VAL A 125 -4.26 -15.25 0.42
C VAL A 125 -5.62 -15.93 0.26
N GLU A 126 -6.17 -16.56 1.29
CA GLU A 126 -7.52 -17.12 1.23
C GLU A 126 -8.58 -16.04 0.98
N LEU A 127 -8.51 -14.92 1.72
CA LEU A 127 -9.41 -13.78 1.54
C LEU A 127 -9.26 -13.13 0.14
N TYR A 128 -8.05 -13.13 -0.40
CA TYR A 128 -7.78 -12.68 -1.77
C TYR A 128 -8.42 -13.61 -2.80
N ASN A 129 -8.29 -14.92 -2.64
CA ASN A 129 -8.90 -15.91 -3.52
C ASN A 129 -10.44 -15.90 -3.44
N GLU A 130 -11.00 -15.49 -2.30
CA GLU A 130 -12.44 -15.25 -2.10
C GLU A 130 -12.92 -13.91 -2.74
N GLY A 131 -12.02 -13.11 -3.28
CA GLY A 131 -12.33 -11.81 -3.87
C GLY A 131 -12.60 -10.69 -2.86
N LYS A 132 -12.35 -10.93 -1.58
CA LYS A 132 -12.51 -9.95 -0.49
C LYS A 132 -11.37 -8.92 -0.43
N ILE A 133 -10.22 -9.26 -1.00
CA ILE A 133 -9.04 -8.40 -1.14
C ILE A 133 -8.62 -8.41 -2.61
N LYS A 134 -8.44 -7.25 -3.22
CA LYS A 134 -8.00 -7.15 -4.62
C LYS A 134 -6.48 -7.24 -4.80
N ALA A 135 -5.71 -6.78 -3.81
CA ALA A 135 -4.25 -6.85 -3.84
C ALA A 135 -3.68 -7.08 -2.44
N LEU A 136 -2.62 -7.86 -2.36
CA LEU A 136 -1.91 -8.19 -1.13
C LEU A 136 -0.62 -7.39 -1.03
N GLY A 137 -0.33 -6.84 0.15
CA GLY A 137 0.88 -6.09 0.39
C GLY A 137 1.56 -6.41 1.71
N VAL A 138 2.76 -5.91 1.83
CA VAL A 138 3.52 -5.86 3.08
C VAL A 138 4.03 -4.45 3.29
N ALA A 139 4.42 -4.11 4.51
CA ALA A 139 5.06 -2.83 4.80
C ALA A 139 6.26 -3.04 5.71
N ASN A 140 7.31 -2.24 5.50
CA ASN A 140 8.55 -2.28 6.27
C ASN A 140 9.34 -3.60 6.17
N PHE A 141 9.15 -4.35 5.08
CA PHE A 141 9.97 -5.51 4.77
C PHE A 141 11.20 -5.03 3.97
N TYR A 142 12.31 -4.84 4.66
CA TYR A 142 13.59 -4.44 4.06
C TYR A 142 14.30 -5.63 3.39
N PRO A 143 15.33 -5.45 2.55
CA PRO A 143 15.80 -6.44 1.58
C PRO A 143 15.96 -7.86 2.11
N GLY A 144 16.66 -8.06 3.22
CA GLY A 144 16.87 -9.41 3.77
C GLY A 144 15.57 -10.10 4.18
N ARG A 145 14.70 -9.36 4.89
CA ARG A 145 13.41 -9.88 5.34
C ARG A 145 12.42 -10.02 4.19
N PHE A 146 12.48 -9.08 3.23
CA PHE A 146 11.63 -9.16 2.05
C PHE A 146 11.98 -10.36 1.17
N THR A 147 13.27 -10.59 0.89
CA THR A 147 13.75 -11.74 0.11
C THR A 147 13.32 -13.05 0.75
N GLU A 148 13.62 -13.24 2.06
CA GLU A 148 13.20 -14.44 2.79
C GLU A 148 11.69 -14.69 2.65
N PHE A 149 10.90 -13.66 2.87
CA PHE A 149 9.45 -13.79 2.78
C PHE A 149 8.99 -14.11 1.36
N ALA A 150 9.50 -13.39 0.36
CA ALA A 150 9.12 -13.55 -1.03
C ALA A 150 9.53 -14.92 -1.58
N GLU A 151 10.65 -15.52 -1.14
CA GLU A 151 11.05 -16.86 -1.58
C GLU A 151 10.10 -17.96 -1.05
N ILE A 152 9.57 -17.78 0.16
CA ILE A 152 8.75 -18.81 0.84
C ILE A 152 7.28 -18.76 0.37
N VAL A 153 6.70 -17.56 0.17
CA VAL A 153 5.28 -17.44 -0.14
C VAL A 153 4.98 -17.71 -1.63
N GLU A 154 3.87 -18.38 -1.91
CA GLU A 154 3.46 -18.69 -3.29
C GLU A 154 3.04 -17.42 -4.03
N ILE A 155 2.07 -16.67 -3.49
CA ILE A 155 1.67 -15.36 -4.03
C ILE A 155 2.60 -14.31 -3.44
N LYS A 156 3.43 -13.69 -4.29
CA LYS A 156 4.35 -12.63 -3.87
C LYS A 156 3.56 -11.37 -3.51
N PRO A 157 4.05 -10.54 -2.55
CA PRO A 157 3.43 -9.24 -2.30
C PRO A 157 3.35 -8.41 -3.59
N HIS A 158 2.18 -7.88 -3.90
CA HIS A 158 2.02 -6.98 -5.04
C HIS A 158 2.66 -5.62 -4.77
N VAL A 159 2.67 -5.21 -3.49
CA VAL A 159 3.25 -3.95 -3.02
C VAL A 159 4.04 -4.19 -1.73
N ASN A 160 5.16 -3.50 -1.58
CA ASN A 160 5.85 -3.35 -0.29
C ASN A 160 6.00 -1.85 0.00
N GLN A 161 5.36 -1.39 1.07
CA GLN A 161 5.37 0.00 1.49
C GLN A 161 6.52 0.24 2.49
N ILE A 162 7.51 1.05 2.10
CA ILE A 162 8.68 1.34 2.92
C ILE A 162 8.90 2.85 3.08
N GLU A 163 9.66 3.25 4.09
CA GLU A 163 10.13 4.62 4.19
C GLU A 163 10.98 4.97 2.96
N LEU A 164 10.57 6.01 2.23
CA LEU A 164 11.24 6.39 1.00
C LEU A 164 10.99 7.86 0.69
N HIS A 165 12.07 8.66 0.71
CA HIS A 165 12.05 10.10 0.49
C HIS A 165 13.42 10.55 -0.05
N PRO A 166 13.62 11.81 -0.48
CA PRO A 166 14.86 12.27 -1.11
C PRO A 166 16.12 12.05 -0.27
N PHE A 167 16.01 12.02 1.05
CA PHE A 167 17.12 11.77 1.97
C PHE A 167 17.32 10.29 2.31
N TYR A 168 16.39 9.41 1.87
CA TYR A 168 16.45 7.97 2.09
C TYR A 168 15.88 7.22 0.88
N ALA A 169 16.65 7.20 -0.21
CA ALA A 169 16.18 6.76 -1.54
C ALA A 169 16.10 5.22 -1.71
N GLN A 170 16.78 4.44 -0.86
CA GLN A 170 16.66 2.98 -0.76
C GLN A 170 16.75 2.21 -2.10
N HIS A 171 17.68 2.56 -2.96
CA HIS A 171 17.82 1.95 -4.30
C HIS A 171 17.91 0.42 -4.24
N ASP A 172 18.71 -0.13 -3.32
CA ASP A 172 18.87 -1.58 -3.15
C ASP A 172 17.54 -2.28 -2.77
N ALA A 173 16.74 -1.65 -1.93
CA ALA A 173 15.43 -2.18 -1.57
C ALA A 173 14.46 -2.15 -2.75
N ILE A 174 14.47 -1.08 -3.54
CA ILE A 174 13.67 -0.95 -4.75
C ILE A 174 14.04 -2.04 -5.77
N ASP A 175 15.34 -2.21 -6.03
CA ASP A 175 15.81 -3.19 -7.01
C ASP A 175 15.55 -4.63 -6.52
N ASN A 176 15.67 -4.89 -5.22
CA ASN A 176 15.29 -6.16 -4.62
C ASN A 176 13.79 -6.48 -4.84
N MET A 177 12.89 -5.54 -4.56
CA MET A 177 11.44 -5.73 -4.78
C MET A 177 11.09 -5.99 -6.24
N ARG A 178 11.73 -5.28 -7.18
CA ARG A 178 11.52 -5.44 -8.62
C ARG A 178 11.80 -6.85 -9.12
N GLN A 179 12.79 -7.55 -8.54
CA GLN A 179 13.12 -8.93 -8.91
C GLN A 179 11.95 -9.89 -8.68
N TYR A 180 11.04 -9.56 -7.75
CA TYR A 180 9.85 -10.34 -7.42
C TYR A 180 8.56 -9.79 -8.04
N GLY A 181 8.65 -8.76 -8.88
CA GLY A 181 7.47 -8.10 -9.46
C GLY A 181 6.66 -7.29 -8.44
N THR A 182 7.26 -6.96 -7.30
CA THR A 182 6.64 -6.18 -6.23
C THR A 182 6.86 -4.69 -6.47
N VAL A 183 5.79 -3.91 -6.40
CA VAL A 183 5.84 -2.45 -6.53
C VAL A 183 6.28 -1.82 -5.22
N PRO A 184 7.35 -1.00 -5.20
CA PRO A 184 7.70 -0.20 -4.03
C PRO A 184 6.71 0.95 -3.87
N GLN A 185 6.15 1.11 -2.67
CA GLN A 185 5.31 2.23 -2.28
C GLN A 185 6.02 3.03 -1.18
N ALA A 186 6.06 4.36 -1.35
CA ALA A 186 6.74 5.23 -0.40
C ALA A 186 5.78 5.70 0.72
N TRP A 187 6.24 5.68 1.97
CA TRP A 187 5.66 6.47 3.03
C TRP A 187 6.67 7.54 3.49
N MET A 188 6.23 8.58 4.19
CA MET A 188 7.02 9.73 4.64
C MET A 188 7.56 10.61 3.48
N THR A 189 6.85 10.68 2.37
CA THR A 189 7.29 11.45 1.18
C THR A 189 7.26 12.96 1.35
N ALA A 190 6.43 13.47 2.26
CA ALA A 190 6.36 14.86 2.66
C ALA A 190 6.49 14.96 4.18
N ASN A 191 7.06 16.07 4.69
CA ASN A 191 7.32 16.28 6.11
C ASN A 191 6.10 15.96 6.99
N ALA A 192 6.35 15.26 8.12
CA ALA A 192 5.37 14.74 9.07
C ALA A 192 4.43 15.78 9.72
N ALA A 193 4.51 17.04 9.36
CA ALA A 193 3.62 18.11 9.86
C ALA A 193 2.37 18.33 9.01
N THR A 194 2.26 17.67 7.86
CA THR A 194 1.10 17.73 6.97
C THR A 194 0.77 16.32 6.49
N ALA A 195 -0.52 15.99 6.38
CA ALA A 195 -1.01 14.70 5.92
C ALA A 195 -0.12 14.12 4.82
N SER A 196 0.46 12.94 5.08
CA SER A 196 1.48 12.36 4.23
C SER A 196 0.89 11.91 2.91
N ALA A 197 1.29 12.52 1.80
CA ALA A 197 1.04 11.95 0.50
C ALA A 197 1.80 10.62 0.39
N VAL A 198 1.08 9.53 0.13
CA VAL A 198 1.68 8.24 -0.19
C VAL A 198 2.02 8.29 -1.68
N ALA A 199 3.29 8.50 -2.02
CA ALA A 199 3.73 8.50 -3.40
C ALA A 199 4.39 7.17 -3.75
N LEU A 200 4.11 6.68 -4.96
CA LEU A 200 4.89 5.60 -5.53
C LEU A 200 6.22 6.18 -6.03
N ALA A 201 7.33 5.69 -5.49
CA ALA A 201 8.65 6.08 -5.95
C ALA A 201 8.81 5.68 -7.42
N GLY A 202 8.98 6.70 -8.24
CA GLY A 202 8.93 6.68 -9.69
C GLY A 202 9.48 5.44 -10.38
N CYS A 203 8.58 4.68 -10.96
CA CYS A 203 8.88 3.76 -12.05
C CYS A 203 8.88 4.49 -13.40
N ARG A 204 9.54 5.65 -13.51
CA ARG A 204 9.94 6.12 -14.84
C ARG A 204 11.24 5.42 -15.16
N GLY A 205 11.13 4.30 -15.84
CA GLY A 205 12.28 3.61 -16.39
C GLY A 205 13.10 4.57 -17.24
N ASN A 206 14.38 4.70 -16.93
CA ASN A 206 15.35 5.13 -17.89
C ASN A 206 15.47 4.04 -18.97
N ALA A 207 14.56 4.06 -19.92
CA ALA A 207 14.76 3.46 -21.22
C ALA A 207 15.67 4.41 -21.99
N LYS A 208 16.96 4.35 -21.73
CA LYS A 208 18.10 4.71 -22.59
C LYS A 208 19.38 4.48 -21.78
N MET A 209 19.77 3.25 -21.61
CA MET A 209 21.19 2.97 -21.49
C MET A 209 21.74 3.09 -22.90
N ASP A 210 22.45 4.18 -23.12
CA ASP A 210 23.25 4.48 -24.31
C ASP A 210 24.28 3.38 -24.50
N ASP A 211 24.15 2.62 -25.58
CA ASP A 211 25.09 1.64 -26.03
C ASP A 211 26.32 2.36 -26.60
N ARG A 212 27.23 2.78 -25.71
CA ARG A 212 28.55 3.26 -26.08
C ARG A 212 29.63 2.42 -25.41
N ARG A 213 29.71 1.18 -25.79
CA ARG A 213 31.00 0.50 -25.80
C ARG A 213 31.62 0.71 -27.17
N GLY A 214 32.24 1.88 -27.31
CA GLY A 214 33.13 2.15 -28.43
C GLY A 214 34.32 1.19 -28.36
N THR A 215 34.42 0.42 -29.41
CA THR A 215 35.63 -0.25 -29.85
C THR A 215 36.75 0.77 -30.03
N ASP A 216 37.81 0.67 -29.23
CA ASP A 216 39.11 1.12 -29.66
C ASP A 216 40.05 -0.07 -29.63
N SER A 217 40.20 -0.62 -30.82
CA SER A 217 41.29 -1.52 -31.16
C SER A 217 42.33 -0.75 -31.95
N ALA A 218 43.58 -0.91 -31.58
CA ALA A 218 44.78 -0.91 -32.41
C ALA A 218 45.37 0.44 -32.86
N SER A 219 46.49 0.81 -32.34
CA SER A 219 47.82 0.65 -33.00
C SER A 219 48.92 1.14 -32.05
#